data_1d85d3cfe236448e524027e038a3ed8e
#
_entry.id   1d85d3cfe236448e524027e038a3ed8e
#
_cell.length_a   1.000
_cell.length_b   1.000
_cell.length_c   1.000
_cell.angle_alpha   90.00
_cell.angle_beta   90.00
_cell.angle_gamma   90.00
#
_symmetry.space_group_name_H-M   'P 1'
#
loop_
_entity.id
_entity.type
_entity.pdbx_description
1 polymer ?
#
loop_
_entity_poly.entity_id
_entity_poly.type
_entity_poly.pdbx_seq_one_letter_code
_entity_poly.pdbx_strand_id
1 'polypeptide(L)'
;DYNQYFYPGERGEHRLWNSRCFDYGKNEVIGFLLSNCKYWLEEFHFDGFRFDGITSMLYWDHGLGRDFTEYKFYYDGNQDEDAITYLTLANKLIHEVNPEVITIAEDMSGMPGLAMPVGEGGLGFDFRMSMGVPDYWIKLIEDKKDEEWHVGDMFYELTNKRPEEHTISYAESHDQAMVGDKTIFFRLVDKDIYTSMSVFDHSLRVDRGMALHKMIRLMTIATAGDGYLNFMGNEFGHPEWIDFPREGNNWSYEHARRLWSLVDDKDLRFRFLNEFDKAMISLAKKDGFFKPIPLPVVRDNERQILVFRRGAYLFVFNFNPQSSFSDYRFEVEAGKYLPVLDTDNQLFSGFNRIDDGLEHFTLYREGRNWLSLYIPSRTAVVLQLQEENLKMKK
;
A
#
# COMPACT_ATOMS: atom_id res chain seq x y z
N ASP A 1 19.86 -0.33 -35.26
CA ASP A 1 19.30 -1.42 -36.03
C ASP A 1 18.11 -2.02 -35.32
N TYR A 2 16.94 -1.85 -35.86
CA TYR A 2 15.65 -2.06 -35.18
C TYR A 2 15.43 -3.47 -34.64
N ASN A 3 16.06 -4.48 -35.21
CA ASN A 3 15.91 -5.89 -34.89
C ASN A 3 17.04 -6.47 -34.04
N GLN A 4 17.95 -5.64 -33.54
CA GLN A 4 19.07 -6.14 -32.73
C GLN A 4 18.61 -6.56 -31.33
N TYR A 5 17.77 -5.74 -30.71
CA TYR A 5 17.35 -5.92 -29.31
C TYR A 5 15.96 -6.55 -29.17
N PHE A 6 15.09 -6.42 -30.18
CA PHE A 6 13.67 -6.72 -30.06
C PHE A 6 13.28 -7.94 -30.90
N TYR A 7 12.20 -8.59 -30.51
CA TYR A 7 11.60 -9.63 -31.35
C TYR A 7 11.18 -9.04 -32.71
N PRO A 8 11.30 -9.81 -33.81
CA PRO A 8 10.84 -9.39 -35.12
C PRO A 8 9.31 -9.42 -35.22
N GLY A 9 8.75 -8.52 -36.06
CA GLY A 9 7.32 -8.49 -36.36
C GLY A 9 6.43 -8.13 -35.17
N GLU A 10 5.20 -8.60 -35.18
CA GLU A 10 4.18 -8.26 -34.18
C GLU A 10 4.56 -8.67 -32.76
N ARG A 11 5.34 -9.75 -32.58
CA ARG A 11 5.82 -10.20 -31.28
C ARG A 11 6.70 -9.16 -30.59
N GLY A 12 7.40 -8.35 -31.34
CA GLY A 12 8.25 -7.29 -30.82
C GLY A 12 7.50 -6.00 -30.48
N GLU A 13 6.18 -5.96 -30.63
CA GLU A 13 5.34 -4.76 -30.42
C GLU A 13 4.34 -4.96 -29.29
N HIS A 14 4.42 -4.11 -28.29
CA HIS A 14 3.41 -4.03 -27.24
C HIS A 14 2.37 -2.97 -27.64
N ARG A 15 1.24 -3.40 -28.22
CA ARG A 15 0.25 -2.51 -28.86
C ARG A 15 -0.39 -1.51 -27.91
N LEU A 16 -0.70 -1.92 -26.65
CA LEU A 16 -1.33 -1.02 -25.67
C LEU A 16 -0.40 0.09 -25.21
N TRP A 17 0.88 -0.20 -25.05
CA TRP A 17 1.85 0.77 -24.53
C TRP A 17 2.63 1.47 -25.65
N ASN A 18 2.37 1.13 -26.91
CA ASN A 18 3.13 1.61 -28.06
C ASN A 18 4.65 1.49 -27.81
N SER A 19 5.06 0.36 -27.28
CA SER A 19 6.43 0.05 -26.88
C SER A 19 6.96 -1.21 -27.54
N ARG A 20 8.20 -1.60 -27.25
CA ARG A 20 8.88 -2.73 -27.87
C ARG A 20 9.21 -3.78 -26.82
N CYS A 21 9.15 -5.07 -27.25
CA CYS A 21 9.50 -6.22 -26.42
C CYS A 21 10.88 -6.73 -26.77
N PHE A 22 11.77 -6.82 -25.79
CA PHE A 22 13.10 -7.37 -25.95
C PHE A 22 13.03 -8.86 -26.36
N ASP A 23 13.98 -9.27 -27.19
CA ASP A 23 14.18 -10.68 -27.54
C ASP A 23 15.11 -11.33 -26.51
N TYR A 24 14.50 -11.88 -25.46
CA TYR A 24 15.22 -12.52 -24.34
C TYR A 24 15.89 -13.83 -24.74
N GLY A 25 15.62 -14.36 -25.93
CA GLY A 25 16.35 -15.52 -26.50
C GLY A 25 17.74 -15.18 -27.01
N LYS A 26 18.13 -13.89 -27.09
CA LYS A 26 19.44 -13.46 -27.54
C LYS A 26 20.40 -13.22 -26.38
N ASN A 27 21.52 -13.91 -26.37
CA ASN A 27 22.56 -13.78 -25.36
C ASN A 27 23.05 -12.33 -25.20
N GLU A 28 23.18 -11.59 -26.32
CA GLU A 28 23.62 -10.21 -26.35
C GLU A 28 22.61 -9.29 -25.66
N VAL A 29 21.31 -9.55 -25.82
CA VAL A 29 20.25 -8.79 -25.16
C VAL A 29 20.24 -9.07 -23.67
N ILE A 30 20.31 -10.34 -23.27
CA ILE A 30 20.44 -10.73 -21.85
C ILE A 30 21.70 -10.08 -21.26
N GLY A 31 22.86 -10.19 -21.93
CA GLY A 31 24.10 -9.57 -21.47
C GLY A 31 24.00 -8.04 -21.31
N PHE A 32 23.30 -7.36 -22.21
CA PHE A 32 23.03 -5.94 -22.12
C PHE A 32 22.16 -5.59 -20.91
N LEU A 33 21.04 -6.29 -20.70
CA LEU A 33 20.11 -6.05 -19.60
C LEU A 33 20.71 -6.37 -18.24
N LEU A 34 21.45 -7.48 -18.12
CA LEU A 34 22.17 -7.82 -16.90
C LEU A 34 23.28 -6.82 -16.57
N SER A 35 24.02 -6.35 -17.59
CA SER A 35 25.04 -5.32 -17.43
C SER A 35 24.42 -3.98 -16.99
N ASN A 36 23.20 -3.69 -17.44
CA ASN A 36 22.46 -2.51 -17.00
C ASN A 36 22.11 -2.60 -15.50
N CYS A 37 21.61 -3.73 -15.01
CA CYS A 37 21.36 -3.92 -13.58
C CYS A 37 22.64 -3.71 -12.76
N LYS A 38 23.75 -4.36 -13.17
CA LYS A 38 25.05 -4.21 -12.51
C LYS A 38 25.54 -2.76 -12.50
N TYR A 39 25.43 -2.05 -13.64
CA TYR A 39 25.87 -0.67 -13.80
C TYR A 39 25.19 0.29 -12.81
N TRP A 40 23.87 0.19 -12.63
CA TRP A 40 23.14 1.04 -11.69
C TRP A 40 23.47 0.74 -10.23
N LEU A 41 23.83 -0.50 -9.90
CA LEU A 41 24.25 -0.86 -8.54
C LEU A 41 25.68 -0.39 -8.24
N GLU A 42 26.63 -0.64 -9.15
CA GLU A 42 28.04 -0.37 -8.91
C GLU A 42 28.42 1.11 -9.09
N GLU A 43 27.88 1.78 -10.15
CA GLU A 43 28.25 3.15 -10.48
C GLU A 43 27.37 4.19 -9.77
N PHE A 44 26.09 3.89 -9.56
CA PHE A 44 25.14 4.84 -8.97
C PHE A 44 24.68 4.43 -7.55
N HIS A 45 25.08 3.28 -7.07
CA HIS A 45 24.81 2.78 -5.72
C HIS A 45 23.32 2.75 -5.36
N PHE A 46 22.50 2.28 -6.29
CA PHE A 46 21.08 2.08 -6.04
C PHE A 46 20.86 0.95 -5.03
N ASP A 47 19.82 1.08 -4.20
CA ASP A 47 19.47 0.10 -3.16
C ASP A 47 18.55 -1.00 -3.67
N GLY A 48 18.24 -1.03 -4.96
CA GLY A 48 17.43 -2.07 -5.59
C GLY A 48 16.65 -1.59 -6.82
N PHE A 49 15.73 -2.44 -7.28
CA PHE A 49 14.95 -2.21 -8.48
C PHE A 49 13.48 -2.59 -8.31
N ARG A 50 12.58 -1.79 -8.86
CA ARG A 50 11.25 -2.21 -9.26
C ARG A 50 11.29 -2.57 -10.75
N PHE A 51 10.89 -3.79 -11.07
CA PHE A 51 10.70 -4.23 -12.45
C PHE A 51 9.26 -3.94 -12.85
N ASP A 52 9.13 -3.02 -13.79
CA ASP A 52 7.88 -2.45 -14.26
C ASP A 52 7.19 -3.39 -15.26
N GLY A 53 5.88 -3.59 -15.12
CA GLY A 53 5.02 -4.25 -16.09
C GLY A 53 5.46 -5.66 -16.50
N ILE A 54 6.01 -6.46 -15.59
CA ILE A 54 6.58 -7.77 -15.94
C ILE A 54 5.55 -8.76 -16.45
N THR A 55 4.25 -8.58 -16.21
CA THR A 55 3.18 -9.36 -16.85
C THR A 55 3.36 -9.41 -18.38
N SER A 56 3.72 -8.25 -18.97
CA SER A 56 3.96 -8.17 -20.41
C SER A 56 5.19 -8.92 -20.90
N MET A 57 6.13 -9.22 -20.00
CA MET A 57 7.30 -10.05 -20.28
C MET A 57 7.00 -11.54 -20.11
N LEU A 58 6.20 -11.88 -19.09
CA LEU A 58 5.95 -13.27 -18.70
C LEU A 58 5.13 -14.07 -19.73
N TYR A 59 4.35 -13.39 -20.60
CA TYR A 59 3.41 -14.04 -21.50
C TYR A 59 3.55 -13.52 -22.93
N TRP A 60 3.39 -14.44 -23.91
CA TRP A 60 3.43 -14.13 -25.34
C TRP A 60 2.32 -13.21 -25.80
N ASP A 61 1.16 -13.27 -25.15
CA ASP A 61 0.02 -12.39 -25.36
C ASP A 61 0.08 -11.12 -24.47
N HIS A 62 1.21 -10.92 -23.77
CA HIS A 62 1.42 -9.80 -22.83
C HIS A 62 0.42 -9.78 -21.66
N GLY A 63 -0.26 -10.89 -21.38
CA GLY A 63 -1.34 -10.97 -20.39
C GLY A 63 -2.61 -10.22 -20.81
N LEU A 64 -2.74 -9.80 -22.08
CA LEU A 64 -3.86 -9.03 -22.58
C LEU A 64 -5.06 -9.91 -22.91
N GLY A 65 -6.27 -9.45 -22.50
CA GLY A 65 -7.51 -10.19 -22.77
C GLY A 65 -7.63 -11.54 -22.07
N ARG A 66 -6.86 -11.73 -20.98
CA ARG A 66 -6.79 -12.96 -20.20
C ARG A 66 -7.14 -12.66 -18.73
N ASP A 67 -8.06 -13.44 -18.18
CA ASP A 67 -8.36 -13.44 -16.75
C ASP A 67 -7.62 -14.62 -16.09
N PHE A 68 -6.72 -14.32 -15.17
CA PHE A 68 -5.90 -15.31 -14.44
C PHE A 68 -6.68 -15.91 -13.26
N THR A 69 -7.83 -16.51 -13.52
CA THR A 69 -8.75 -17.05 -12.51
C THR A 69 -8.46 -18.50 -12.11
N GLU A 70 -7.65 -19.20 -12.90
CA GLU A 70 -7.31 -20.62 -12.67
C GLU A 70 -5.81 -20.84 -12.85
N TYR A 71 -5.22 -21.76 -12.07
CA TYR A 71 -3.80 -22.10 -12.13
C TYR A 71 -3.32 -22.53 -13.52
N LYS A 72 -4.18 -23.15 -14.34
CA LYS A 72 -3.83 -23.55 -15.70
C LYS A 72 -3.34 -22.41 -16.58
N PHE A 73 -3.82 -21.17 -16.36
CA PHE A 73 -3.44 -20.00 -17.16
C PHE A 73 -1.99 -19.53 -16.91
N TYR A 74 -1.38 -19.98 -15.82
CA TYR A 74 0.03 -19.73 -15.56
C TYR A 74 0.98 -20.73 -16.20
N TYR A 75 0.46 -21.86 -16.76
CA TYR A 75 1.26 -22.98 -17.24
C TYR A 75 0.69 -23.62 -18.52
N ASP A 76 0.02 -22.84 -19.35
CA ASP A 76 -0.67 -23.31 -20.57
C ASP A 76 0.19 -23.26 -21.84
N GLY A 77 1.49 -22.95 -21.71
CA GLY A 77 2.43 -22.84 -22.82
C GLY A 77 2.47 -21.44 -23.46
N ASN A 78 1.75 -20.48 -22.88
CA ASN A 78 1.81 -19.06 -23.31
C ASN A 78 2.88 -18.24 -22.57
N GLN A 79 3.65 -18.88 -21.69
CA GLN A 79 4.73 -18.24 -20.95
C GLN A 79 5.95 -18.04 -21.84
N ASP A 80 6.61 -16.87 -21.70
CA ASP A 80 7.91 -16.62 -22.32
C ASP A 80 9.01 -17.13 -21.38
N GLU A 81 9.47 -18.36 -21.63
CA GLU A 81 10.49 -19.02 -20.80
C GLU A 81 11.84 -18.28 -20.83
N ASP A 82 12.17 -17.59 -21.94
CA ASP A 82 13.38 -16.81 -22.05
C ASP A 82 13.31 -15.56 -21.17
N ALA A 83 12.15 -14.88 -21.11
CA ALA A 83 11.92 -13.76 -20.21
C ALA A 83 11.94 -14.19 -18.74
N ILE A 84 11.34 -15.33 -18.40
CA ILE A 84 11.39 -15.91 -17.05
C ILE A 84 12.83 -16.21 -16.66
N THR A 85 13.61 -16.79 -17.57
CA THR A 85 15.03 -17.06 -17.37
C THR A 85 15.82 -15.78 -17.15
N TYR A 86 15.60 -14.72 -17.96
CA TYR A 86 16.22 -13.43 -17.77
C TYR A 86 15.91 -12.84 -16.38
N LEU A 87 14.64 -12.84 -15.97
CA LEU A 87 14.25 -12.30 -14.65
C LEU A 87 14.93 -13.04 -13.49
N THR A 88 14.99 -14.36 -13.60
CA THR A 88 15.69 -15.21 -12.62
C THR A 88 17.20 -14.89 -12.57
N LEU A 89 17.84 -14.74 -13.73
CA LEU A 89 19.25 -14.37 -13.83
C LEU A 89 19.52 -12.94 -13.30
N ALA A 90 18.59 -12.00 -13.58
CA ALA A 90 18.70 -10.64 -13.08
C ALA A 90 18.66 -10.60 -11.56
N ASN A 91 17.68 -11.25 -10.93
CA ASN A 91 17.59 -11.34 -9.47
C ASN A 91 18.86 -11.98 -8.88
N LYS A 92 19.33 -13.07 -9.46
CA LYS A 92 20.56 -13.74 -9.02
C LYS A 92 21.78 -12.81 -9.11
N LEU A 93 21.99 -12.15 -10.26
CA LEU A 93 23.11 -11.23 -10.46
C LEU A 93 23.05 -10.04 -9.48
N ILE A 94 21.88 -9.45 -9.32
CA ILE A 94 21.66 -8.29 -8.44
C ILE A 94 22.11 -8.63 -7.01
N HIS A 95 21.67 -9.76 -6.46
CA HIS A 95 22.05 -10.20 -5.12
C HIS A 95 23.50 -10.71 -5.01
N GLU A 96 24.10 -11.19 -6.11
CA GLU A 96 25.54 -11.49 -6.15
C GLU A 96 26.41 -10.22 -6.11
N VAL A 97 25.95 -9.14 -6.75
CA VAL A 97 26.64 -7.83 -6.71
C VAL A 97 26.48 -7.18 -5.33
N ASN A 98 25.29 -7.17 -4.79
CA ASN A 98 25.04 -6.64 -3.44
C ASN A 98 23.84 -7.38 -2.79
N PRO A 99 24.08 -8.21 -1.77
CA PRO A 99 23.03 -8.99 -1.12
C PRO A 99 22.03 -8.17 -0.30
N GLU A 100 22.32 -6.89 -0.01
CA GLU A 100 21.45 -6.01 0.78
C GLU A 100 20.43 -5.25 -0.07
N VAL A 101 20.55 -5.31 -1.41
CA VAL A 101 19.57 -4.64 -2.29
C VAL A 101 18.27 -5.43 -2.37
N ILE A 102 17.20 -4.74 -2.77
CA ILE A 102 15.87 -5.35 -2.92
C ILE A 102 15.42 -5.34 -4.38
N THR A 103 14.68 -6.37 -4.76
CA THR A 103 14.02 -6.47 -6.06
C THR A 103 12.51 -6.61 -5.88
N ILE A 104 11.76 -5.82 -6.65
CA ILE A 104 10.30 -5.71 -6.53
C ILE A 104 9.68 -6.00 -7.89
N ALA A 105 8.80 -6.99 -7.94
CA ALA A 105 8.04 -7.35 -9.12
C ALA A 105 6.73 -6.57 -9.20
N GLU A 106 6.48 -5.87 -10.30
CA GLU A 106 5.15 -5.37 -10.62
C GLU A 106 4.46 -6.30 -11.60
N ASP A 107 3.49 -7.06 -11.10
CA ASP A 107 2.77 -8.07 -11.89
C ASP A 107 1.28 -8.03 -11.61
N MET A 108 0.49 -7.88 -12.68
CA MET A 108 -0.98 -7.90 -12.65
C MET A 108 -1.57 -9.31 -12.76
N SER A 109 -0.80 -10.28 -13.30
CA SER A 109 -1.32 -11.63 -13.55
C SER A 109 -1.52 -12.46 -12.27
N GLY A 110 -0.78 -12.14 -11.21
CA GLY A 110 -0.75 -12.95 -10.00
C GLY A 110 0.03 -14.25 -10.16
N MET A 111 1.00 -14.32 -11.08
CA MET A 111 1.82 -15.52 -11.32
C MET A 111 2.44 -16.02 -10.01
N PRO A 112 2.23 -17.31 -9.65
CA PRO A 112 2.81 -17.88 -8.44
C PRO A 112 4.34 -17.92 -8.48
N GLY A 113 4.98 -17.69 -7.33
CA GLY A 113 6.43 -17.87 -7.18
C GLY A 113 7.29 -16.71 -7.66
N LEU A 114 6.71 -15.55 -8.02
CA LEU A 114 7.52 -14.39 -8.40
C LEU A 114 8.44 -13.97 -7.27
N ALA A 115 7.91 -13.80 -6.06
CA ALA A 115 8.64 -13.39 -4.87
C ALA A 115 8.98 -14.59 -3.96
N MET A 116 9.43 -15.67 -4.57
CA MET A 116 9.97 -16.85 -3.88
C MET A 116 11.43 -17.06 -4.26
N PRO A 117 12.23 -17.65 -3.37
CA PRO A 117 13.63 -18.01 -3.68
C PRO A 117 13.74 -18.93 -4.90
N VAL A 118 14.77 -18.73 -5.73
CA VAL A 118 15.03 -19.58 -6.91
C VAL A 118 15.21 -21.05 -6.52
N GLY A 119 15.84 -21.32 -5.38
CA GLY A 119 16.04 -22.68 -4.85
C GLY A 119 14.74 -23.40 -4.48
N GLU A 120 13.64 -22.68 -4.33
CA GLU A 120 12.29 -23.19 -4.03
C GLU A 120 11.37 -23.19 -5.27
N GLY A 121 11.93 -22.88 -6.45
CA GLY A 121 11.21 -22.85 -7.71
C GLY A 121 10.62 -21.48 -8.07
N GLY A 122 10.97 -20.42 -7.35
CA GLY A 122 10.55 -19.05 -7.64
C GLY A 122 11.50 -18.32 -8.60
N LEU A 123 11.16 -17.07 -8.94
CA LEU A 123 11.94 -16.20 -9.82
C LEU A 123 12.98 -15.35 -9.06
N GLY A 124 12.96 -15.38 -7.72
CA GLY A 124 13.97 -14.76 -6.85
C GLY A 124 13.77 -13.28 -6.57
N PHE A 125 12.60 -12.69 -6.89
CA PHE A 125 12.27 -11.35 -6.38
C PHE A 125 12.12 -11.40 -4.87
N ASP A 126 12.52 -10.30 -4.19
CA ASP A 126 12.30 -10.19 -2.74
C ASP A 126 10.85 -9.86 -2.43
N PHE A 127 10.22 -9.04 -3.28
CA PHE A 127 8.84 -8.60 -3.09
C PHE A 127 8.07 -8.56 -4.40
N ARG A 128 6.75 -8.65 -4.27
CA ARG A 128 5.82 -8.26 -5.33
C ARG A 128 4.88 -7.15 -4.85
N MET A 129 4.38 -6.34 -5.77
CA MET A 129 3.39 -5.30 -5.46
C MET A 129 2.01 -5.90 -5.29
N SER A 130 1.27 -5.45 -4.27
CA SER A 130 -0.13 -5.84 -4.04
C SER A 130 -1.06 -4.99 -4.90
N MET A 131 -1.08 -5.26 -6.22
CA MET A 131 -1.76 -4.45 -7.24
C MET A 131 -3.27 -4.30 -7.00
N GLY A 132 -3.94 -5.30 -6.41
CA GLY A 132 -5.37 -5.24 -6.14
C GLY A 132 -5.78 -4.31 -4.99
N VAL A 133 -4.85 -3.89 -4.13
CA VAL A 133 -5.17 -3.05 -2.95
C VAL A 133 -5.60 -1.63 -3.36
N PRO A 134 -4.85 -0.88 -4.19
CA PRO A 134 -5.28 0.45 -4.63
C PRO A 134 -6.57 0.40 -5.45
N ASP A 135 -6.73 -0.59 -6.33
CA ASP A 135 -7.95 -0.74 -7.13
C ASP A 135 -9.18 -1.01 -6.26
N TYR A 136 -9.00 -1.80 -5.20
CA TYR A 136 -10.06 -2.04 -4.22
C TYR A 136 -10.49 -0.73 -3.53
N TRP A 137 -9.53 0.09 -3.07
CA TRP A 137 -9.85 1.37 -2.43
C TRP A 137 -10.57 2.34 -3.36
N ILE A 138 -10.09 2.46 -4.60
CA ILE A 138 -10.73 3.34 -5.61
C ILE A 138 -12.17 2.88 -5.85
N LYS A 139 -12.37 1.59 -6.13
CA LYS A 139 -13.69 1.02 -6.39
C LYS A 139 -14.63 1.17 -5.19
N LEU A 140 -14.12 0.97 -3.97
CA LEU A 140 -14.92 1.15 -2.75
C LEU A 140 -15.39 2.59 -2.59
N ILE A 141 -14.50 3.57 -2.84
CA ILE A 141 -14.81 5.00 -2.70
C ILE A 141 -15.79 5.47 -3.79
N GLU A 142 -15.67 4.94 -5.01
CA GLU A 142 -16.51 5.34 -6.15
C GLU A 142 -17.89 4.70 -6.12
N ASP A 143 -17.96 3.42 -5.80
CA ASP A 143 -19.18 2.63 -5.94
C ASP A 143 -20.07 2.66 -4.68
N LYS A 144 -19.51 2.98 -3.51
CA LYS A 144 -20.22 2.86 -2.23
C LYS A 144 -20.11 4.11 -1.38
N LYS A 145 -21.21 4.45 -0.74
CA LYS A 145 -21.23 5.46 0.33
C LYS A 145 -20.56 4.91 1.59
N ASP A 146 -20.08 5.77 2.48
CA ASP A 146 -19.42 5.38 3.72
C ASP A 146 -20.25 4.40 4.56
N GLU A 147 -21.57 4.61 4.59
CA GLU A 147 -22.53 3.78 5.33
C GLU A 147 -22.64 2.35 4.81
N GLU A 148 -22.17 2.10 3.58
CA GLU A 148 -22.25 0.82 2.88
C GLU A 148 -20.92 0.03 2.92
N TRP A 149 -19.91 0.56 3.60
CA TRP A 149 -18.61 -0.10 3.70
C TRP A 149 -18.65 -1.29 4.67
N HIS A 150 -18.34 -2.47 4.18
CA HIS A 150 -18.27 -3.69 4.96
C HIS A 150 -16.83 -3.94 5.44
N VAL A 151 -16.58 -3.71 6.71
CA VAL A 151 -15.23 -3.79 7.30
C VAL A 151 -14.63 -5.21 7.25
N GLY A 152 -15.47 -6.23 7.22
CA GLY A 152 -15.04 -7.62 7.05
C GLY A 152 -14.48 -7.88 5.65
N ASP A 153 -15.13 -7.35 4.62
CA ASP A 153 -14.68 -7.45 3.22
C ASP A 153 -13.38 -6.64 3.04
N MET A 154 -13.33 -5.41 3.60
CA MET A 154 -12.14 -4.58 3.58
C MET A 154 -10.93 -5.32 4.18
N PHE A 155 -11.10 -5.94 5.34
CA PHE A 155 -10.02 -6.69 5.98
C PHE A 155 -9.60 -7.90 5.15
N TYR A 156 -10.56 -8.61 4.57
CA TYR A 156 -10.28 -9.76 3.70
C TYR A 156 -9.48 -9.36 2.48
N GLU A 157 -9.92 -8.38 1.72
CA GLU A 157 -9.26 -7.93 0.49
C GLU A 157 -7.82 -7.43 0.74
N LEU A 158 -7.61 -6.71 1.84
CA LEU A 158 -6.30 -6.17 2.18
C LEU A 158 -5.32 -7.23 2.73
N THR A 159 -5.84 -8.36 3.23
CA THR A 159 -5.02 -9.45 3.78
C THR A 159 -4.98 -10.69 2.89
N ASN A 160 -5.76 -10.72 1.80
CA ASN A 160 -5.80 -11.82 0.84
C ASN A 160 -4.56 -11.82 -0.05
N LYS A 161 -3.56 -12.58 0.33
CA LYS A 161 -2.27 -12.71 -0.37
C LYS A 161 -1.72 -14.13 -0.20
N ARG A 162 -0.77 -14.48 -1.07
CA ARG A 162 -0.05 -15.75 -0.96
C ARG A 162 0.86 -15.71 0.26
N PRO A 163 0.78 -16.71 1.16
CA PRO A 163 1.58 -16.72 2.39
C PRO A 163 3.08 -16.95 2.13
N GLU A 164 3.41 -17.56 1.00
CA GLU A 164 4.78 -17.89 0.58
C GLU A 164 5.52 -16.72 -0.11
N GLU A 165 4.83 -15.63 -0.43
CA GLU A 165 5.41 -14.49 -1.14
C GLU A 165 5.39 -13.22 -0.30
N HIS A 166 6.50 -12.50 -0.30
CA HIS A 166 6.59 -11.18 0.32
C HIS A 166 5.92 -10.11 -0.54
N THR A 167 5.18 -9.22 0.10
CA THR A 167 4.38 -8.21 -0.62
C THR A 167 4.59 -6.80 -0.10
N ILE A 168 4.54 -5.84 -1.03
CA ILE A 168 4.48 -4.40 -0.72
C ILE A 168 3.06 -3.91 -1.02
N SER A 169 2.39 -3.40 0.01
CA SER A 169 1.05 -2.84 -0.11
C SER A 169 1.09 -1.31 -0.25
N TYR A 170 0.08 -0.73 -0.88
CA TYR A 170 -0.04 0.71 -1.05
C TYR A 170 -1.51 1.09 -1.28
N ALA A 171 -1.88 2.31 -0.88
CA ALA A 171 -3.23 2.81 -1.10
C ALA A 171 -3.40 3.36 -2.51
N GLU A 172 -2.39 4.05 -3.03
CA GLU A 172 -2.30 4.54 -4.40
C GLU A 172 -0.83 4.74 -4.79
N SER A 173 -0.55 4.72 -6.09
CA SER A 173 0.73 5.09 -6.71
C SER A 173 0.50 6.14 -7.79
N HIS A 174 1.50 6.36 -8.66
CA HIS A 174 1.34 7.21 -9.82
C HIS A 174 0.28 6.67 -10.81
N ASP A 175 0.12 5.34 -10.89
CA ASP A 175 -0.79 4.70 -11.86
C ASP A 175 -2.25 5.06 -11.64
N GLN A 176 -2.69 5.15 -10.37
CA GLN A 176 -4.08 5.44 -10.03
C GLN A 176 -4.47 6.92 -10.23
N ALA A 177 -3.48 7.80 -10.37
CA ALA A 177 -3.69 9.23 -10.54
C ALA A 177 -3.09 9.77 -11.86
N MET A 178 -2.83 8.88 -12.85
CA MET A 178 -2.17 9.26 -14.09
C MET A 178 -3.15 9.88 -15.09
N VAL A 179 -2.67 10.91 -15.78
CA VAL A 179 -3.29 11.51 -16.99
C VAL A 179 -4.79 11.79 -16.85
N GLY A 180 -5.12 12.70 -15.92
CA GLY A 180 -6.50 13.19 -15.78
C GLY A 180 -7.39 12.34 -14.87
N ASP A 181 -6.84 11.30 -14.28
CA ASP A 181 -7.51 10.56 -13.22
C ASP A 181 -7.33 11.28 -11.87
N LYS A 182 -7.78 10.71 -10.76
CA LYS A 182 -7.92 11.40 -9.49
C LYS A 182 -7.13 10.72 -8.40
N THR A 183 -6.47 11.48 -7.54
CA THR A 183 -5.90 10.96 -6.28
C THR A 183 -7.01 10.47 -5.36
N ILE A 184 -6.70 9.55 -4.44
CA ILE A 184 -7.65 9.09 -3.41
C ILE A 184 -8.21 10.29 -2.63
N PHE A 185 -7.36 11.23 -2.26
CA PHE A 185 -7.82 12.38 -1.51
C PHE A 185 -8.79 13.26 -2.33
N PHE A 186 -8.51 13.46 -3.62
CA PHE A 186 -9.45 14.16 -4.50
C PHE A 186 -10.79 13.41 -4.62
N ARG A 187 -10.78 12.07 -4.73
CA ARG A 187 -12.02 11.27 -4.77
C ARG A 187 -12.85 11.42 -3.50
N LEU A 188 -12.21 11.58 -2.34
CA LEU A 188 -12.88 11.78 -1.05
C LEU A 188 -13.44 13.20 -0.86
N VAL A 189 -12.75 14.22 -1.36
CA VAL A 189 -13.03 15.64 -1.07
C VAL A 189 -13.62 16.39 -2.27
N ASP A 190 -13.36 15.92 -3.51
CA ASP A 190 -13.76 16.56 -4.75
C ASP A 190 -13.23 18.00 -4.86
N LYS A 191 -13.90 18.88 -5.58
CA LYS A 191 -13.50 20.26 -5.83
C LYS A 191 -13.25 21.10 -4.55
N ASP A 192 -13.79 20.70 -3.41
CA ASP A 192 -13.55 21.38 -2.13
C ASP A 192 -12.06 21.36 -1.73
N ILE A 193 -11.27 20.46 -2.33
CA ILE A 193 -9.80 20.41 -2.15
C ILE A 193 -9.11 21.72 -2.57
N TYR A 194 -9.68 22.44 -3.54
CA TYR A 194 -9.12 23.70 -4.03
C TYR A 194 -9.63 24.93 -3.27
N THR A 195 -10.78 24.84 -2.61
CA THR A 195 -11.47 26.01 -2.06
C THR A 195 -11.66 25.98 -0.55
N SER A 196 -11.57 24.80 0.09
CA SER A 196 -11.94 24.62 1.48
C SER A 196 -10.87 23.92 2.33
N MET A 197 -9.61 23.95 1.87
CA MET A 197 -8.46 23.42 2.60
C MET A 197 -7.79 24.43 3.53
N SER A 198 -8.34 25.64 3.67
CA SER A 198 -7.87 26.59 4.68
C SER A 198 -8.18 26.09 6.10
N VAL A 199 -7.27 26.36 7.04
CA VAL A 199 -7.49 26.09 8.48
C VAL A 199 -8.62 26.93 9.07
N PHE A 200 -9.02 27.99 8.38
CA PHE A 200 -10.10 28.90 8.79
C PHE A 200 -11.47 28.48 8.21
N ASP A 201 -11.49 27.51 7.28
CA ASP A 201 -12.71 27.02 6.67
C ASP A 201 -13.25 25.79 7.42
N HIS A 202 -14.59 25.70 7.44
CA HIS A 202 -15.29 24.55 8.01
C HIS A 202 -16.08 23.83 6.91
N SER A 203 -15.51 22.75 6.37
CA SER A 203 -16.15 21.90 5.38
C SER A 203 -16.28 20.47 5.91
N LEU A 204 -17.52 20.02 6.10
CA LEU A 204 -17.80 18.63 6.51
C LEU A 204 -17.24 17.62 5.51
N ARG A 205 -17.19 17.99 4.22
CA ARG A 205 -16.62 17.14 3.18
C ARG A 205 -15.11 17.00 3.36
N VAL A 206 -14.41 18.11 3.63
CA VAL A 206 -12.95 18.07 3.89
C VAL A 206 -12.67 17.32 5.19
N ASP A 207 -13.43 17.54 6.26
CA ASP A 207 -13.27 16.82 7.53
C ASP A 207 -13.45 15.30 7.35
N ARG A 208 -14.51 14.90 6.62
CA ARG A 208 -14.74 13.50 6.23
C ARG A 208 -13.57 12.95 5.41
N GLY A 209 -13.15 13.66 4.37
CA GLY A 209 -12.09 13.23 3.47
C GLY A 209 -10.76 13.05 4.19
N MET A 210 -10.39 13.99 5.06
CA MET A 210 -9.17 13.88 5.88
C MET A 210 -9.23 12.72 6.87
N ALA A 211 -10.37 12.49 7.51
CA ALA A 211 -10.54 11.36 8.42
C ALA A 211 -10.37 10.03 7.67
N LEU A 212 -11.09 9.85 6.55
CA LEU A 212 -11.02 8.63 5.74
C LEU A 212 -9.64 8.41 5.10
N HIS A 213 -9.00 9.46 4.59
CA HIS A 213 -7.66 9.38 4.01
C HIS A 213 -6.63 8.83 5.02
N LYS A 214 -6.65 9.34 6.25
CA LYS A 214 -5.81 8.82 7.35
C LYS A 214 -6.12 7.36 7.66
N MET A 215 -7.41 7.01 7.77
CA MET A 215 -7.85 5.66 8.10
C MET A 215 -7.50 4.65 6.99
N ILE A 216 -7.70 5.00 5.71
CA ILE A 216 -7.36 4.19 4.55
C ILE A 216 -5.86 3.88 4.56
N ARG A 217 -5.02 4.88 4.74
CA ARG A 217 -3.56 4.72 4.74
C ARG A 217 -3.09 3.89 5.94
N LEU A 218 -3.63 4.17 7.13
CA LEU A 218 -3.32 3.39 8.33
C LEU A 218 -3.75 1.93 8.18
N MET A 219 -4.93 1.68 7.63
CA MET A 219 -5.41 0.32 7.41
C MET A 219 -4.54 -0.41 6.39
N THR A 220 -4.15 0.25 5.30
CA THR A 220 -3.28 -0.32 4.27
C THR A 220 -1.92 -0.74 4.82
N ILE A 221 -1.23 0.14 5.58
CA ILE A 221 0.08 -0.21 6.16
C ILE A 221 -0.04 -1.25 7.27
N ALA A 222 -1.11 -1.19 8.08
CA ALA A 222 -1.33 -2.11 9.18
C ALA A 222 -1.69 -3.54 8.72
N THR A 223 -2.27 -3.69 7.53
CA THR A 223 -2.60 -4.98 6.89
C THR A 223 -1.57 -5.40 5.84
N ALA A 224 -0.58 -4.55 5.53
CA ALA A 224 0.46 -4.83 4.55
C ALA A 224 1.21 -6.14 4.87
N GLY A 225 1.78 -6.74 3.85
CA GLY A 225 2.65 -7.90 4.01
C GLY A 225 3.93 -7.53 4.73
N ASP A 226 4.91 -7.15 3.93
CA ASP A 226 6.28 -6.98 4.39
C ASP A 226 6.79 -5.55 4.18
N GLY A 227 6.03 -4.75 3.44
CA GLY A 227 6.39 -3.37 3.16
C GLY A 227 5.21 -2.51 2.73
N TYR A 228 5.45 -1.20 2.69
CA TYR A 228 4.46 -0.19 2.31
C TYR A 228 5.09 0.82 1.35
N LEU A 229 4.44 1.02 0.20
CA LEU A 229 4.80 2.06 -0.75
C LEU A 229 3.99 3.32 -0.47
N ASN A 230 4.69 4.45 -0.41
CA ASN A 230 4.09 5.76 -0.32
C ASN A 230 4.54 6.60 -1.53
N PHE A 231 3.64 6.83 -2.48
CA PHE A 231 3.98 7.67 -3.63
C PHE A 231 4.02 9.14 -3.23
N MET A 232 5.01 9.88 -3.73
CA MET A 232 5.24 11.29 -3.38
C MET A 232 4.01 12.14 -3.65
N GLY A 233 3.55 12.85 -2.62
CA GLY A 233 2.34 13.66 -2.62
C GLY A 233 1.14 13.01 -1.94
N ASN A 234 1.07 11.67 -1.88
CA ASN A 234 -0.03 10.97 -1.22
C ASN A 234 0.00 11.20 0.29
N GLU A 235 1.18 11.35 0.88
CA GLU A 235 1.39 11.60 2.31
C GLU A 235 0.69 12.86 2.82
N PHE A 236 0.48 13.85 1.95
CA PHE A 236 -0.25 15.06 2.31
C PHE A 236 -1.54 15.29 1.53
N GLY A 237 -1.96 14.33 0.69
CA GLY A 237 -3.18 14.44 -0.09
C GLY A 237 -3.07 15.46 -1.23
N HIS A 238 -1.99 15.39 -2.03
CA HIS A 238 -1.80 16.28 -3.19
C HIS A 238 -3.03 16.28 -4.10
N PRO A 239 -3.54 17.46 -4.50
CA PRO A 239 -4.83 17.56 -5.20
C PRO A 239 -4.78 17.09 -6.66
N GLU A 240 -3.62 17.28 -7.32
CA GLU A 240 -3.51 17.12 -8.75
C GLU A 240 -3.10 15.70 -9.16
N TRP A 241 -3.60 15.27 -10.31
CA TRP A 241 -3.13 14.08 -10.99
C TRP A 241 -1.68 14.21 -11.47
N ILE A 242 -1.13 13.13 -12.03
CA ILE A 242 0.19 13.09 -12.64
C ILE A 242 0.03 13.08 -14.15
N ASP A 243 0.73 13.97 -14.84
CA ASP A 243 0.83 13.97 -16.28
C ASP A 243 2.29 14.25 -16.70
N PHE A 244 2.78 13.44 -17.63
CA PHE A 244 4.13 13.62 -18.17
C PHE A 244 4.15 14.67 -19.28
N PRO A 245 5.29 15.38 -19.49
CA PRO A 245 5.45 16.23 -20.64
C PRO A 245 5.24 15.45 -21.93
N ARG A 246 4.25 15.84 -22.73
CA ARG A 246 3.88 15.19 -23.99
C ARG A 246 3.26 16.22 -24.96
N GLU A 247 3.11 15.87 -26.22
CA GLU A 247 2.55 16.76 -27.24
C GLU A 247 1.15 17.28 -26.83
N GLY A 248 0.28 16.40 -26.29
CA GLY A 248 -1.09 16.74 -25.90
C GLY A 248 -1.23 17.73 -24.73
N ASN A 249 -0.14 18.01 -23.99
CA ASN A 249 -0.12 19.03 -22.94
C ASN A 249 0.96 20.11 -23.19
N ASN A 250 1.39 20.27 -24.44
CA ASN A 250 2.43 21.20 -24.87
C ASN A 250 3.76 21.03 -24.10
N TRP A 251 4.11 19.79 -23.80
CA TRP A 251 5.32 19.43 -23.04
C TRP A 251 5.40 20.09 -21.67
N SER A 252 4.24 20.33 -21.04
CA SER A 252 4.14 20.96 -19.72
C SER A 252 4.64 20.02 -18.61
N TYR A 253 5.39 20.58 -17.66
CA TYR A 253 5.81 19.94 -16.43
C TYR A 253 4.87 20.22 -15.25
N GLU A 254 3.76 20.92 -15.45
CA GLU A 254 2.88 21.37 -14.38
C GLU A 254 2.42 20.21 -13.50
N HIS A 255 1.86 19.16 -14.11
CA HIS A 255 1.35 17.99 -13.41
C HIS A 255 2.40 16.87 -13.19
N ALA A 256 3.64 17.07 -13.70
CA ALA A 256 4.77 16.19 -13.39
C ALA A 256 5.42 16.52 -12.04
N ARG A 257 5.01 17.61 -11.40
CA ARG A 257 5.57 18.09 -10.14
C ARG A 257 4.59 17.91 -8.98
N ARG A 258 5.16 17.81 -7.78
CA ARG A 258 4.39 17.89 -6.54
C ARG A 258 4.54 19.27 -5.94
N LEU A 259 3.43 19.85 -5.46
CA LEU A 259 3.39 21.19 -4.87
C LEU A 259 3.68 21.10 -3.36
N TRP A 260 4.95 20.92 -3.01
CA TRP A 260 5.40 20.81 -1.62
C TRP A 260 5.06 22.05 -0.78
N SER A 261 4.92 23.22 -1.41
CA SER A 261 4.46 24.45 -0.76
C SER A 261 3.10 24.32 -0.08
N LEU A 262 2.24 23.38 -0.49
CA LEU A 262 0.97 23.10 0.17
C LEU A 262 1.15 22.56 1.60
N VAL A 263 2.24 21.83 1.83
CA VAL A 263 2.59 21.31 3.17
C VAL A 263 3.21 22.41 4.04
N ASP A 264 4.02 23.28 3.42
CA ASP A 264 4.75 24.34 4.12
C ASP A 264 3.84 25.50 4.53
N ASP A 265 2.72 25.68 3.83
CA ASP A 265 1.74 26.71 4.12
C ASP A 265 0.96 26.39 5.40
N LYS A 266 1.15 27.25 6.43
CA LYS A 266 0.54 27.09 7.75
C LYS A 266 -0.98 27.33 7.76
N ASP A 267 -1.49 28.00 6.77
CA ASP A 267 -2.92 28.31 6.64
C ASP A 267 -3.68 27.22 5.89
N LEU A 268 -2.97 26.18 5.41
CA LEU A 268 -3.56 25.03 4.71
C LEU A 268 -3.52 23.76 5.54
N ARG A 269 -4.53 22.91 5.32
CA ARG A 269 -4.73 21.67 6.09
C ARG A 269 -3.89 20.49 5.59
N PHE A 270 -3.23 20.58 4.44
CA PHE A 270 -2.38 19.50 3.88
C PHE A 270 -1.28 19.05 4.84
N ARG A 271 -0.69 19.99 5.59
CA ARG A 271 0.34 19.69 6.60
C ARG A 271 -0.10 18.67 7.65
N PHE A 272 -1.39 18.65 8.03
CA PHE A 272 -1.89 17.73 9.05
C PHE A 272 -1.93 16.28 8.55
N LEU A 273 -2.19 16.06 7.25
CA LEU A 273 -2.08 14.76 6.64
C LEU A 273 -0.62 14.29 6.60
N ASN A 274 0.31 15.21 6.27
CA ASN A 274 1.74 14.94 6.29
C ASN A 274 2.26 14.59 7.69
N GLU A 275 1.81 15.32 8.73
CA GLU A 275 2.18 14.97 10.11
C GLU A 275 1.63 13.61 10.54
N PHE A 276 0.41 13.26 10.13
CA PHE A 276 -0.13 11.92 10.35
C PHE A 276 0.71 10.85 9.65
N ASP A 277 1.11 11.09 8.40
CA ASP A 277 1.98 10.18 7.67
C ASP A 277 3.30 9.92 8.38
N LYS A 278 3.96 10.97 8.85
CA LYS A 278 5.21 10.85 9.63
C LYS A 278 5.01 9.99 10.88
N ALA A 279 3.91 10.19 11.61
CA ALA A 279 3.60 9.43 12.81
C ALA A 279 3.32 7.95 12.47
N MET A 280 2.55 7.69 11.42
CA MET A 280 2.23 6.35 10.92
C MET A 280 3.49 5.60 10.46
N ILE A 281 4.35 6.24 9.67
CA ILE A 281 5.62 5.66 9.23
C ILE A 281 6.58 5.43 10.41
N SER A 282 6.61 6.35 11.39
CA SER A 282 7.42 6.18 12.60
C SER A 282 6.98 4.97 13.43
N LEU A 283 5.68 4.68 13.46
CA LEU A 283 5.15 3.46 14.08
C LEU A 283 5.59 2.22 13.29
N ALA A 284 5.48 2.24 11.98
CA ALA A 284 5.81 1.11 11.10
C ALA A 284 7.33 0.82 11.04
N LYS A 285 8.18 1.82 11.32
CA LYS A 285 9.64 1.64 11.41
C LYS A 285 10.10 0.92 12.68
N LYS A 286 9.22 0.70 13.65
CA LYS A 286 9.59 -0.05 14.85
C LYS A 286 9.92 -1.48 14.49
N ASP A 287 11.01 -1.99 15.07
CA ASP A 287 11.51 -3.33 14.77
C ASP A 287 10.40 -4.39 14.94
N GLY A 288 10.28 -5.24 13.95
CA GLY A 288 9.31 -6.31 13.94
C GLY A 288 7.87 -5.91 13.59
N PHE A 289 7.58 -4.66 13.20
CA PHE A 289 6.22 -4.24 12.84
C PHE A 289 5.59 -5.10 11.74
N PHE A 290 6.32 -5.40 10.66
CA PHE A 290 5.82 -6.17 9.53
C PHE A 290 5.90 -7.70 9.72
N LYS A 291 6.67 -8.21 10.69
CA LYS A 291 6.86 -9.66 10.89
C LYS A 291 5.58 -10.43 11.25
N PRO A 292 4.73 -9.96 12.21
CA PRO A 292 3.50 -10.66 12.53
C PRO A 292 2.43 -10.45 11.46
N ILE A 293 1.66 -11.48 11.17
CA ILE A 293 0.47 -11.37 10.31
C ILE A 293 -0.67 -10.66 11.06
N PRO A 294 -1.50 -9.86 10.37
CA PRO A 294 -2.70 -9.28 10.97
C PRO A 294 -3.73 -10.37 11.30
N LEU A 295 -4.21 -10.38 12.53
CA LEU A 295 -5.20 -11.35 13.02
C LEU A 295 -6.50 -10.63 13.42
N PRO A 296 -7.65 -10.96 12.81
CA PRO A 296 -8.91 -10.28 13.10
C PRO A 296 -9.38 -10.62 14.52
N VAL A 297 -9.85 -9.60 15.23
CA VAL A 297 -10.49 -9.72 16.57
C VAL A 297 -11.98 -9.43 16.46
N VAL A 298 -12.36 -8.34 15.80
CA VAL A 298 -13.76 -7.96 15.54
C VAL A 298 -13.94 -7.57 14.07
N ARG A 299 -15.00 -8.06 13.44
CA ARG A 299 -15.49 -7.69 12.11
C ARG A 299 -16.99 -7.43 12.19
N ASP A 300 -17.37 -6.29 12.76
CA ASP A 300 -18.75 -5.88 12.95
C ASP A 300 -19.21 -5.00 11.80
N ASN A 301 -19.76 -5.60 10.75
CA ASN A 301 -20.22 -4.89 9.56
C ASN A 301 -21.42 -3.99 9.84
N GLU A 302 -22.28 -4.35 10.82
CA GLU A 302 -23.47 -3.57 11.17
C GLU A 302 -23.09 -2.22 11.80
N ARG A 303 -22.11 -2.27 12.73
CA ARG A 303 -21.59 -1.05 13.39
C ARG A 303 -20.40 -0.45 12.67
N GLN A 304 -19.87 -1.10 11.64
CA GLN A 304 -18.67 -0.73 10.89
C GLN A 304 -17.42 -0.62 11.78
N ILE A 305 -17.30 -1.52 12.75
CA ILE A 305 -16.16 -1.63 13.66
C ILE A 305 -15.25 -2.78 13.22
N LEU A 306 -14.00 -2.46 13.00
CA LEU A 306 -12.94 -3.42 12.74
C LEU A 306 -11.89 -3.36 13.83
N VAL A 307 -11.59 -4.50 14.44
CA VAL A 307 -10.46 -4.65 15.35
C VAL A 307 -9.61 -5.81 14.88
N PHE A 308 -8.32 -5.59 14.76
CA PHE A 308 -7.36 -6.65 14.48
C PHE A 308 -6.06 -6.42 15.25
N ARG A 309 -5.35 -7.50 15.51
CA ARG A 309 -4.04 -7.48 16.18
C ARG A 309 -2.92 -7.72 15.15
N ARG A 310 -1.83 -7.00 15.29
CA ARG A 310 -0.56 -7.28 14.61
C ARG A 310 0.58 -7.20 15.62
N GLY A 311 1.10 -8.37 16.04
CA GLY A 311 2.08 -8.43 17.12
C GLY A 311 1.54 -7.83 18.42
N ALA A 312 2.27 -6.90 19.01
CA ALA A 312 1.88 -6.16 20.21
C ALA A 312 0.86 -5.04 19.96
N TYR A 313 0.55 -4.75 18.68
CA TYR A 313 -0.34 -3.65 18.32
C TYR A 313 -1.77 -4.15 18.09
N LEU A 314 -2.71 -3.40 18.64
CA LEU A 314 -4.15 -3.57 18.43
C LEU A 314 -4.67 -2.37 17.65
N PHE A 315 -5.15 -2.60 16.44
CA PHE A 315 -5.73 -1.60 15.55
C PHE A 315 -7.24 -1.60 15.70
N VAL A 316 -7.81 -0.47 16.04
CA VAL A 316 -9.25 -0.29 16.25
C VAL A 316 -9.76 0.78 15.33
N PHE A 317 -10.67 0.42 14.42
CA PHE A 317 -11.27 1.32 13.43
C PHE A 317 -12.77 1.42 13.66
N ASN A 318 -13.28 2.63 13.62
CA ASN A 318 -14.71 2.91 13.49
C ASN A 318 -14.95 3.67 12.18
N PHE A 319 -15.38 2.96 11.15
CA PHE A 319 -15.74 3.56 9.86
C PHE A 319 -17.14 4.15 9.84
N ASN A 320 -17.94 3.93 10.90
CA ASN A 320 -19.31 4.46 10.96
C ASN A 320 -19.31 5.98 10.87
N PRO A 321 -20.07 6.58 9.94
CA PRO A 321 -20.06 8.02 9.71
C PRO A 321 -20.78 8.83 10.80
N GLN A 322 -21.63 8.19 11.60
CA GLN A 322 -22.55 8.88 12.52
C GLN A 322 -22.39 8.44 13.98
N SER A 323 -22.12 7.14 14.20
CA SER A 323 -22.17 6.56 15.52
C SER A 323 -20.81 6.47 16.19
N SER A 324 -20.73 7.02 17.42
CA SER A 324 -19.66 6.80 18.37
C SER A 324 -20.12 5.79 19.44
N PHE A 325 -19.22 4.97 19.92
CA PHE A 325 -19.54 3.91 20.90
C PHE A 325 -18.78 4.17 22.20
N SER A 326 -19.49 4.43 23.29
CA SER A 326 -18.88 4.82 24.56
C SER A 326 -18.33 3.66 25.39
N ASP A 327 -18.74 2.44 25.15
CA ASP A 327 -18.37 1.24 25.93
C ASP A 327 -18.36 0.02 24.98
N TYR A 328 -17.60 0.12 23.88
CA TYR A 328 -17.50 -1.00 22.96
C TYR A 328 -16.55 -2.06 23.50
N ARG A 329 -17.07 -3.26 23.73
CA ARG A 329 -16.34 -4.35 24.39
C ARG A 329 -15.99 -5.45 23.41
N PHE A 330 -14.78 -5.96 23.54
CA PHE A 330 -14.31 -7.12 22.79
C PHE A 330 -13.24 -7.88 23.57
N GLU A 331 -13.08 -9.14 23.22
CA GLU A 331 -12.10 -10.03 23.84
C GLU A 331 -10.70 -9.78 23.26
N VAL A 332 -9.69 -9.68 24.13
CA VAL A 332 -8.28 -9.52 23.77
C VAL A 332 -7.39 -10.26 24.77
N GLU A 333 -6.10 -10.30 24.50
CA GLU A 333 -5.07 -10.76 25.43
C GLU A 333 -5.05 -9.92 26.70
N ALA A 334 -4.87 -10.57 27.86
CA ALA A 334 -4.82 -9.89 29.15
C ALA A 334 -3.65 -8.89 29.20
N GLY A 335 -3.91 -7.71 29.72
CA GLY A 335 -2.84 -6.74 29.92
C GLY A 335 -3.29 -5.28 29.94
N LYS A 336 -2.29 -4.42 29.91
CA LYS A 336 -2.43 -2.97 29.82
C LYS A 336 -2.14 -2.52 28.37
N TYR A 337 -3.04 -1.72 27.82
CA TYR A 337 -2.95 -1.18 26.46
C TYR A 337 -2.79 0.34 26.52
N LEU A 338 -1.81 0.87 25.79
CA LEU A 338 -1.55 2.31 25.69
C LEU A 338 -1.81 2.79 24.27
N PRO A 339 -2.51 3.92 24.07
CA PRO A 339 -2.59 4.58 22.76
C PRO A 339 -1.19 4.96 22.27
N VAL A 340 -0.88 4.63 21.01
CA VAL A 340 0.41 4.98 20.37
C VAL A 340 0.23 5.77 19.08
N LEU A 341 -0.97 5.75 18.52
CA LEU A 341 -1.36 6.56 17.37
C LEU A 341 -2.89 6.70 17.37
N ASP A 342 -3.37 7.92 17.11
CA ASP A 342 -4.79 8.24 17.03
C ASP A 342 -5.04 9.17 15.84
N THR A 343 -5.96 8.80 14.96
CA THR A 343 -6.31 9.61 13.78
C THR A 343 -7.11 10.86 14.12
N ASP A 344 -7.68 10.94 15.33
CA ASP A 344 -8.52 12.05 15.80
C ASP A 344 -7.74 13.10 16.60
N ASN A 345 -6.43 12.92 16.74
CA ASN A 345 -5.56 13.86 17.41
C ASN A 345 -5.53 15.20 16.69
N GLN A 346 -5.51 16.29 17.45
CA GLN A 346 -5.49 17.66 16.92
C GLN A 346 -4.25 17.95 16.05
N LEU A 347 -3.11 17.28 16.31
CA LEU A 347 -1.91 17.36 15.48
C LEU A 347 -2.15 16.90 14.03
N PHE A 348 -3.19 16.12 13.80
CA PHE A 348 -3.59 15.57 12.50
C PHE A 348 -4.94 16.16 12.02
N SER A 349 -5.32 17.34 12.52
CA SER A 349 -6.62 17.97 12.25
C SER A 349 -7.82 17.10 12.66
N GLY A 350 -7.68 16.34 13.73
CA GLY A 350 -8.78 15.64 14.38
C GLY A 350 -9.50 16.50 15.39
N PHE A 351 -10.53 15.96 16.01
CA PHE A 351 -11.38 16.63 16.98
C PHE A 351 -10.95 16.39 18.44
N ASN A 352 -9.87 15.65 18.64
CA ASN A 352 -9.29 15.33 19.94
C ASN A 352 -10.30 14.70 20.92
N ARG A 353 -11.12 13.76 20.42
CA ARG A 353 -12.15 13.06 21.21
C ARG A 353 -11.59 11.85 21.96
N ILE A 354 -10.38 11.40 21.64
CA ILE A 354 -9.66 10.30 22.29
C ILE A 354 -8.61 10.89 23.21
N ASP A 355 -8.48 10.35 24.42
CA ASP A 355 -7.44 10.74 25.37
C ASP A 355 -6.22 9.83 25.20
N ASP A 356 -5.17 10.35 24.56
CA ASP A 356 -3.92 9.63 24.31
C ASP A 356 -3.15 9.25 25.58
N GLY A 357 -3.44 9.91 26.72
CA GLY A 357 -2.84 9.61 28.01
C GLY A 357 -3.56 8.48 28.79
N LEU A 358 -4.71 8.03 28.31
CA LEU A 358 -5.51 7.06 29.02
C LEU A 358 -4.94 5.65 28.87
N GLU A 359 -4.64 5.03 30.00
CA GLU A 359 -4.28 3.62 30.07
C GLU A 359 -5.53 2.73 30.07
N HIS A 360 -5.58 1.73 29.22
CA HIS A 360 -6.68 0.78 29.14
C HIS A 360 -6.27 -0.56 29.71
N PHE A 361 -7.06 -1.10 30.64
CA PHE A 361 -6.82 -2.39 31.26
C PHE A 361 -7.90 -3.39 30.86
N THR A 362 -7.50 -4.63 30.63
CA THR A 362 -8.46 -5.72 30.44
C THR A 362 -9.12 -6.08 31.74
N LEU A 363 -10.40 -6.43 31.66
CA LEU A 363 -11.18 -6.96 32.78
C LEU A 363 -11.47 -8.45 32.55
N TYR A 364 -11.05 -9.30 33.50
CA TYR A 364 -11.36 -10.73 33.46
C TYR A 364 -12.78 -10.98 33.90
N ARG A 365 -13.62 -11.53 33.01
CA ARG A 365 -14.99 -11.93 33.30
C ARG A 365 -15.35 -13.20 32.51
N GLU A 366 -16.02 -14.14 33.16
CA GLU A 366 -16.54 -15.36 32.52
C GLU A 366 -15.48 -16.16 31.73
N GLY A 367 -14.26 -16.23 32.28
CA GLY A 367 -13.16 -16.96 31.64
C GLY A 367 -12.44 -16.20 30.51
N ARG A 368 -12.76 -14.93 30.25
CA ARG A 368 -12.24 -14.13 29.14
C ARG A 368 -11.74 -12.76 29.60
N ASN A 369 -10.81 -12.19 28.85
CA ASN A 369 -10.30 -10.83 29.07
C ASN A 369 -10.98 -9.87 28.11
N TRP A 370 -11.67 -8.89 28.64
CA TRP A 370 -12.44 -7.89 27.90
C TRP A 370 -11.76 -6.53 27.98
N LEU A 371 -11.59 -5.90 26.83
CA LEU A 371 -11.21 -4.49 26.72
C LEU A 371 -12.46 -3.69 26.36
N SER A 372 -12.64 -2.56 27.03
CA SER A 372 -13.72 -1.62 26.75
C SER A 372 -13.15 -0.28 26.33
N LEU A 373 -13.61 0.26 25.18
CA LEU A 373 -13.11 1.50 24.63
C LEU A 373 -14.24 2.45 24.24
N TYR A 374 -13.95 3.74 24.33
CA TYR A 374 -14.68 4.75 23.58
C TYR A 374 -14.12 4.83 22.17
N ILE A 375 -14.95 4.65 21.17
CA ILE A 375 -14.57 4.63 19.76
C ILE A 375 -15.40 5.68 19.01
N PRO A 376 -14.88 6.89 18.76
CA PRO A 376 -15.59 7.94 18.04
C PRO A 376 -15.85 7.57 16.58
N SER A 377 -16.88 8.15 15.98
CA SER A 377 -17.19 7.98 14.55
C SER A 377 -16.03 8.45 13.65
N ARG A 378 -15.77 7.72 12.56
CA ARG A 378 -14.68 7.99 11.59
C ARG A 378 -13.33 8.21 12.26
N THR A 379 -12.94 7.29 13.13
CA THR A 379 -11.61 7.31 13.76
C THR A 379 -10.94 5.95 13.74
N ALA A 380 -9.63 5.99 13.90
CA ALA A 380 -8.86 4.81 14.22
C ALA A 380 -7.88 5.12 15.35
N VAL A 381 -7.69 4.17 16.25
CA VAL A 381 -6.67 4.21 17.31
C VAL A 381 -5.82 2.95 17.27
N VAL A 382 -4.54 3.11 17.47
CA VAL A 382 -3.59 2.02 17.63
C VAL A 382 -3.19 1.96 19.10
N LEU A 383 -3.45 0.83 19.72
CA LEU A 383 -3.06 0.55 21.09
C LEU A 383 -1.89 -0.42 21.09
N GLN A 384 -0.94 -0.24 21.99
CA GLN A 384 0.17 -1.16 22.20
C GLN A 384 -0.02 -1.91 23.53
N LEU A 385 -0.02 -3.24 23.46
CA LEU A 385 0.04 -4.08 24.64
C LEU A 385 1.38 -3.88 25.33
N GLN A 386 1.36 -3.55 26.62
CA GLN A 386 2.54 -3.42 27.44
C GLN A 386 2.88 -4.78 28.06
N GLU A 387 4.12 -5.22 27.83
CA GLU A 387 4.63 -6.37 28.55
C GLU A 387 4.73 -6.01 30.05
N GLU A 388 4.02 -6.73 30.90
CA GLU A 388 4.30 -6.65 32.33
C GLU A 388 5.73 -7.15 32.54
N ASN A 389 6.63 -6.26 32.95
CA ASN A 389 7.89 -6.67 33.53
C ASN A 389 7.59 -7.43 34.81
N LEU A 390 7.30 -8.72 34.71
CA LEU A 390 7.31 -9.67 35.82
C LEU A 390 8.75 -9.78 36.36
N LYS A 391 9.25 -8.68 36.90
CA LYS A 391 10.30 -8.80 37.92
C LYS A 391 9.67 -9.48 39.12
N MET A 392 9.63 -10.80 39.08
CA MET A 392 9.45 -11.56 40.29
C MET A 392 10.51 -11.09 41.26
N LYS A 393 10.10 -10.32 42.27
CA LYS A 393 10.86 -10.19 43.50
C LYS A 393 10.98 -11.61 44.06
N LYS A 394 12.15 -12.21 43.85
CA LYS A 394 12.59 -13.35 44.65
C LYS A 394 12.94 -12.87 46.05
#